data_635918f28161177f5de2817b6ea46905
#
_entry.id   635918f28161177f5de2817b6ea46905
#
_cell.length_a   1.000
_cell.length_b   1.000
_cell.length_c   1.000
_cell.angle_alpha   90.00
_cell.angle_beta   90.00
_cell.angle_gamma   90.00
#
_symmetry.space_group_name_H-M   'P 1'
#
loop_
_entity.id
_entity.type
_entity.pdbx_description
1 polymer ?
#
loop_
_entity_poly.entity_id
_entity_poly.type
_entity_poly.pdbx_seq_one_letter_code
_entity_poly.pdbx_strand_id
1 'polypeptide(L)'
;MNLSYTDEQNLLKDSVSKFCTSDYEFETRMKSVNSDSGHSDDHWRLFAELGWLAIPFPEEMGGLNGSDVDLSLMFEEFGKSIVVEPYLANVVLAGGILRRSDLDSKSEHIEALVSGEKQFSLANYEPNKGFNLDNVSCEIGEDGKVSGVKTTVLNAQNADSFIVFG
;
A
#
# COMPACT_ATOMS: atom_id res chain seq x y z
N MET A 1 -4.93 -27.46 -15.65
CA MET A 1 -4.57 -26.17 -15.07
C MET A 1 -3.23 -26.36 -14.38
N ASN A 2 -2.18 -25.66 -14.76
CA ASN A 2 -0.90 -25.71 -14.07
C ASN A 2 -0.97 -24.75 -12.87
N LEU A 3 -0.75 -25.27 -11.67
CA LEU A 3 -0.76 -24.50 -10.42
C LEU A 3 0.66 -24.20 -9.91
N SER A 4 1.69 -24.50 -10.71
CA SER A 4 3.06 -24.18 -10.37
C SER A 4 3.32 -22.68 -10.61
N TYR A 5 4.07 -22.09 -9.73
CA TYR A 5 4.54 -20.71 -9.90
C TYR A 5 5.55 -20.61 -11.06
N THR A 6 5.62 -19.45 -11.68
CA THR A 6 6.66 -19.14 -12.67
C THR A 6 8.01 -18.97 -11.99
N ASP A 7 9.09 -18.95 -12.79
CA ASP A 7 10.44 -18.71 -12.25
C ASP A 7 10.54 -17.30 -11.60
N GLU A 8 9.91 -16.29 -12.22
CA GLU A 8 9.85 -14.92 -11.68
C GLU A 8 9.08 -14.89 -10.34
N GLN A 9 7.97 -15.60 -10.25
CA GLN A 9 7.19 -15.73 -9.00
C GLN A 9 7.97 -16.40 -7.88
N ASN A 10 8.72 -17.44 -8.20
CA ASN A 10 9.60 -18.11 -7.25
C ASN A 10 10.73 -17.17 -6.80
N LEU A 11 11.36 -16.42 -7.71
CA LEU A 11 12.38 -15.42 -7.36
C LEU A 11 11.83 -14.30 -6.47
N LEU A 12 10.62 -13.81 -6.75
CA LEU A 12 9.95 -12.82 -5.90
C LEU A 12 9.72 -13.38 -4.50
N LYS A 13 9.12 -14.57 -4.42
CA LYS A 13 8.86 -15.26 -3.14
C LYS A 13 10.15 -15.45 -2.33
N ASP A 14 11.22 -15.93 -2.97
CA ASP A 14 12.52 -16.14 -2.32
C ASP A 14 13.13 -14.82 -1.83
N SER A 15 12.98 -13.74 -2.59
CA SER A 15 13.45 -12.40 -2.20
C SER A 15 12.73 -11.90 -0.95
N VAL A 16 11.39 -11.98 -0.93
CA VAL A 16 10.57 -11.56 0.21
C VAL A 16 10.84 -12.45 1.43
N SER A 17 10.91 -13.76 1.23
CA SER A 17 11.22 -14.73 2.29
C SER A 17 12.58 -14.47 2.92
N LYS A 18 13.60 -14.16 2.11
CA LYS A 18 14.93 -13.81 2.59
C LYS A 18 14.90 -12.56 3.46
N PHE A 19 14.25 -11.49 3.01
CA PHE A 19 14.07 -10.28 3.83
C PHE A 19 13.41 -10.61 5.16
N CYS A 20 12.30 -11.34 5.14
CA CYS A 20 11.54 -11.71 6.33
C CYS A 20 12.36 -12.53 7.34
N THR A 21 13.28 -13.37 6.86
CA THR A 21 14.08 -14.27 7.71
C THR A 21 15.41 -13.68 8.16
N SER A 22 16.00 -12.76 7.39
CA SER A 22 17.34 -12.21 7.67
C SER A 22 17.31 -10.80 8.25
N ASP A 23 16.36 -9.97 7.80
CA ASP A 23 16.35 -8.54 8.10
C ASP A 23 15.17 -8.12 8.97
N TYR A 24 14.17 -9.02 9.14
CA TYR A 24 12.91 -8.73 9.82
C TYR A 24 12.64 -9.65 11.03
N GLU A 25 13.67 -9.83 11.88
CA GLU A 25 13.53 -10.59 13.12
C GLU A 25 12.60 -9.89 14.12
N PHE A 26 12.13 -10.63 15.11
CA PHE A 26 11.19 -10.13 16.11
C PHE A 26 11.60 -8.80 16.75
N GLU A 27 12.88 -8.66 17.14
CA GLU A 27 13.37 -7.42 17.76
C GLU A 27 13.38 -6.24 16.80
N THR A 28 13.73 -6.46 15.53
CA THR A 28 13.70 -5.45 14.48
C THR A 28 12.27 -4.99 14.24
N ARG A 29 11.33 -5.92 14.11
CA ARG A 29 9.90 -5.59 14.01
C ARG A 29 9.40 -4.80 15.21
N MET A 30 9.78 -5.19 16.44
CA MET A 30 9.35 -4.48 17.64
C MET A 30 9.89 -3.05 17.72
N LYS A 31 11.10 -2.80 17.21
CA LYS A 31 11.61 -1.42 17.04
C LYS A 31 10.74 -0.61 16.09
N SER A 32 10.38 -1.18 14.95
CA SER A 32 9.48 -0.54 13.97
C SER A 32 8.11 -0.24 14.58
N VAL A 33 7.47 -1.20 15.23
CA VAL A 33 6.17 -1.04 15.92
C VAL A 33 6.19 0.07 16.97
N ASN A 34 7.29 0.23 17.68
CA ASN A 34 7.44 1.21 18.76
C ASN A 34 8.01 2.56 18.28
N SER A 35 8.25 2.73 16.98
CA SER A 35 8.62 4.02 16.41
C SER A 35 7.41 4.96 16.28
N ASP A 36 7.65 6.25 16.10
CA ASP A 36 6.57 7.24 15.94
C ASP A 36 5.70 6.97 14.70
N SER A 37 6.31 6.44 13.62
CA SER A 37 5.62 6.05 12.39
C SER A 37 4.90 4.69 12.49
N GLY A 38 5.27 3.84 13.46
CA GLY A 38 4.76 2.47 13.58
C GLY A 38 5.33 1.49 12.54
N HIS A 39 6.28 1.91 11.72
CA HIS A 39 7.00 1.11 10.73
C HIS A 39 8.43 1.63 10.56
N SER A 40 9.24 0.98 9.72
CA SER A 40 10.61 1.40 9.41
C SER A 40 10.67 2.13 8.07
N ASP A 41 11.09 3.40 8.07
CA ASP A 41 11.33 4.18 6.85
C ASP A 41 12.45 3.55 6.01
N ASP A 42 13.44 2.92 6.65
CA ASP A 42 14.52 2.24 5.93
C ASP A 42 14.00 0.98 5.21
N HIS A 43 13.11 0.19 5.85
CA HIS A 43 12.48 -0.94 5.18
C HIS A 43 11.54 -0.47 4.07
N TRP A 44 10.80 0.61 4.29
CA TRP A 44 9.94 1.18 3.24
C TRP A 44 10.74 1.59 2.01
N ARG A 45 11.88 2.26 2.22
CA ARG A 45 12.82 2.61 1.15
C ARG A 45 13.40 1.37 0.47
N LEU A 46 13.78 0.36 1.24
CA LEU A 46 14.24 -0.91 0.70
C LEU A 46 13.18 -1.58 -0.18
N PHE A 47 11.89 -1.54 0.20
CA PHE A 47 10.81 -2.07 -0.63
C PHE A 47 10.70 -1.35 -1.98
N ALA A 48 10.91 -0.04 -1.99
CA ALA A 48 10.99 0.73 -3.24
C ALA A 48 12.21 0.31 -4.08
N GLU A 49 13.40 0.23 -3.48
CA GLU A 49 14.65 -0.17 -4.15
C GLU A 49 14.58 -1.58 -4.75
N LEU A 50 13.91 -2.50 -4.07
CA LEU A 50 13.66 -3.86 -4.55
C LEU A 50 12.52 -3.95 -5.60
N GLY A 51 11.86 -2.83 -5.91
CA GLY A 51 10.74 -2.76 -6.84
C GLY A 51 9.44 -3.35 -6.32
N TRP A 52 9.37 -3.70 -5.03
CA TRP A 52 8.16 -4.32 -4.47
C TRP A 52 6.96 -3.40 -4.49
N LEU A 53 7.17 -2.09 -4.31
CA LEU A 53 6.08 -1.10 -4.38
C LEU A 53 5.53 -0.96 -5.81
N ALA A 54 6.34 -1.31 -6.82
CA ALA A 54 6.01 -1.20 -8.23
C ALA A 54 5.21 -2.39 -8.78
N ILE A 55 5.20 -3.52 -8.07
CA ILE A 55 4.66 -4.79 -8.58
C ILE A 55 3.26 -4.66 -9.21
N PRO A 56 2.23 -4.12 -8.55
CA PRO A 56 0.87 -4.16 -9.09
C PRO A 56 0.56 -3.08 -10.13
N PHE A 57 1.50 -2.23 -10.46
CA PHE A 57 1.25 -1.12 -11.39
C PHE A 57 1.71 -1.44 -12.81
N PRO A 58 1.07 -0.84 -13.83
CA PRO A 58 1.49 -1.01 -15.22
C PRO A 58 2.81 -0.28 -15.51
N GLU A 59 3.55 -0.78 -16.52
CA GLU A 59 4.87 -0.23 -16.90
C GLU A 59 4.82 1.25 -17.28
N GLU A 60 3.75 1.69 -17.95
CA GLU A 60 3.53 3.09 -18.31
C GLU A 60 3.38 4.03 -17.11
N MET A 61 3.21 3.48 -15.90
CA MET A 61 3.16 4.21 -14.63
C MET A 61 4.35 3.88 -13.72
N GLY A 62 5.44 3.35 -14.28
CA GLY A 62 6.62 2.96 -13.51
C GLY A 62 6.51 1.63 -12.77
N GLY A 63 5.51 0.82 -13.09
CA GLY A 63 5.24 -0.47 -12.47
C GLY A 63 5.90 -1.66 -13.15
N LEU A 64 5.61 -2.85 -12.65
CA LEU A 64 6.15 -4.12 -13.12
C LEU A 64 5.10 -5.08 -13.71
N ASN A 65 3.86 -4.63 -13.91
CA ASN A 65 2.73 -5.44 -14.42
C ASN A 65 2.47 -6.75 -13.63
N GLY A 66 2.82 -6.78 -12.35
CA GLY A 66 2.62 -7.95 -11.52
C GLY A 66 1.13 -8.27 -11.32
N SER A 67 0.86 -9.54 -11.12
CA SER A 67 -0.47 -10.10 -10.95
C SER A 67 -0.93 -10.16 -9.50
N ASP A 68 -2.19 -10.47 -9.26
CA ASP A 68 -2.72 -10.73 -7.92
C ASP A 68 -2.04 -11.97 -7.27
N VAL A 69 -1.49 -12.90 -8.07
CA VAL A 69 -0.70 -14.04 -7.58
C VAL A 69 0.61 -13.54 -6.95
N ASP A 70 1.28 -12.59 -7.60
CA ASP A 70 2.54 -12.02 -7.09
C ASP A 70 2.30 -11.30 -5.74
N LEU A 71 1.22 -10.53 -5.65
CA LEU A 71 0.80 -9.92 -4.38
C LEU A 71 0.49 -10.97 -3.31
N SER A 72 -0.22 -12.05 -3.69
CA SER A 72 -0.55 -13.12 -2.75
C SER A 72 0.70 -13.80 -2.18
N LEU A 73 1.72 -14.03 -3.02
CA LEU A 73 3.00 -14.59 -2.60
C LEU A 73 3.73 -13.68 -1.61
N MET A 74 3.73 -12.38 -1.89
CA MET A 74 4.32 -11.39 -0.97
C MET A 74 3.61 -11.38 0.38
N PHE A 75 2.26 -11.33 0.36
CA PHE A 75 1.49 -11.32 1.61
C PHE A 75 1.59 -12.63 2.39
N GLU A 76 1.79 -13.78 1.73
CA GLU A 76 2.09 -15.03 2.41
C GLU A 76 3.39 -14.91 3.23
N GLU A 77 4.46 -14.38 2.63
CA GLU A 77 5.74 -14.20 3.33
C GLU A 77 5.68 -13.08 4.38
N PHE A 78 5.09 -11.93 4.06
CA PHE A 78 4.87 -10.85 5.01
C PHE A 78 4.08 -11.30 6.25
N GLY A 79 3.05 -12.15 6.04
CA GLY A 79 2.23 -12.68 7.12
C GLY A 79 3.01 -13.59 8.08
N LYS A 80 3.98 -14.36 7.60
CA LYS A 80 4.82 -15.23 8.45
C LYS A 80 5.63 -14.43 9.46
N SER A 81 6.06 -13.22 9.09
CA SER A 81 6.86 -12.34 9.95
C SER A 81 6.06 -11.17 10.55
N ILE A 82 4.77 -11.07 10.22
CA ILE A 82 3.88 -9.98 10.65
C ILE A 82 4.50 -8.62 10.28
N VAL A 83 4.83 -8.45 8.99
CA VAL A 83 5.40 -7.20 8.46
C VAL A 83 4.43 -6.05 8.69
N VAL A 84 4.91 -4.95 9.27
CA VAL A 84 4.09 -3.80 9.68
C VAL A 84 4.17 -2.61 8.72
N GLU A 85 5.07 -2.64 7.79
CA GLU A 85 5.17 -1.64 6.73
C GLU A 85 3.84 -1.51 5.97
N PRO A 86 3.39 -0.28 5.63
CA PRO A 86 2.02 -0.01 5.20
C PRO A 86 1.72 -0.43 3.74
N TYR A 87 2.22 -1.60 3.32
CA TYR A 87 2.07 -2.09 1.96
C TYR A 87 0.59 -2.25 1.54
N LEU A 88 -0.23 -2.84 2.40
CA LEU A 88 -1.67 -2.99 2.13
C LEU A 88 -2.36 -1.63 1.97
N ALA A 89 -2.13 -0.72 2.91
CA ALA A 89 -2.80 0.58 2.93
C ALA A 89 -2.40 1.45 1.72
N ASN A 90 -1.10 1.50 1.44
CA ASN A 90 -0.55 2.39 0.44
C ASN A 90 -0.61 1.79 -0.97
N VAL A 91 0.02 0.62 -1.19
CA VAL A 91 0.16 0.04 -2.52
C VAL A 91 -1.14 -0.59 -3.00
N VAL A 92 -1.77 -1.44 -2.17
CA VAL A 92 -2.92 -2.21 -2.62
C VAL A 92 -4.20 -1.38 -2.61
N LEU A 93 -4.52 -0.72 -1.48
CA LEU A 93 -5.78 0.00 -1.34
C LEU A 93 -5.72 1.36 -2.04
N ALA A 94 -4.86 2.27 -1.60
CA ALA A 94 -4.77 3.60 -2.17
C ALA A 94 -4.27 3.56 -3.62
N GLY A 95 -3.15 2.88 -3.88
CA GLY A 95 -2.58 2.72 -5.21
C GLY A 95 -3.52 2.00 -6.18
N GLY A 96 -4.26 0.98 -5.70
CA GLY A 96 -5.25 0.28 -6.49
C GLY A 96 -6.41 1.16 -6.98
N ILE A 97 -6.81 2.17 -6.21
CA ILE A 97 -7.81 3.18 -6.63
C ILE A 97 -7.17 4.19 -7.56
N LEU A 98 -6.00 4.73 -7.22
CA LEU A 98 -5.28 5.70 -8.06
C LEU A 98 -5.10 5.19 -9.49
N ARG A 99 -4.62 3.97 -9.67
CA ARG A 99 -4.39 3.42 -11.02
C ARG A 99 -5.66 3.30 -11.87
N ARG A 100 -6.83 3.17 -11.23
CA ARG A 100 -8.15 3.03 -11.89
C ARG A 100 -8.91 4.35 -12.02
N SER A 101 -8.40 5.42 -11.42
CA SER A 101 -9.05 6.72 -11.47
C SER A 101 -8.86 7.39 -12.85
N ASP A 102 -9.73 8.37 -13.13
CA ASP A 102 -9.62 9.23 -14.31
C ASP A 102 -8.83 10.51 -14.02
N LEU A 103 -8.08 10.55 -12.92
CA LEU A 103 -7.27 11.69 -12.52
C LEU A 103 -6.10 11.90 -13.48
N ASP A 104 -5.97 13.08 -14.05
CA ASP A 104 -4.90 13.41 -15.01
C ASP A 104 -3.50 13.24 -14.41
N SER A 105 -3.32 13.56 -13.12
CA SER A 105 -2.05 13.43 -12.38
C SER A 105 -1.81 12.04 -11.79
N LYS A 106 -2.63 11.04 -12.11
CA LYS A 106 -2.50 9.70 -11.49
C LYS A 106 -1.13 9.05 -11.71
N SER A 107 -0.51 9.25 -12.86
CA SER A 107 0.83 8.72 -13.13
C SER A 107 1.87 9.32 -12.22
N GLU A 108 1.86 10.64 -12.02
CA GLU A 108 2.76 11.32 -11.08
C GLU A 108 2.60 10.81 -9.63
N HIS A 109 1.34 10.57 -9.21
CA HIS A 109 1.07 10.03 -7.88
C HIS A 109 1.54 8.59 -7.74
N ILE A 110 1.37 7.77 -8.77
CA ILE A 110 1.86 6.37 -8.76
C ILE A 110 3.38 6.33 -8.81
N GLU A 111 4.03 7.16 -9.61
CA GLU A 111 5.50 7.27 -9.60
C GLU A 111 6.05 7.65 -8.23
N ALA A 112 5.44 8.64 -7.55
CA ALA A 112 5.82 9.03 -6.19
C ALA A 112 5.56 7.92 -5.15
N LEU A 113 4.51 7.10 -5.34
CA LEU A 113 4.22 5.93 -4.52
C LEU A 113 5.26 4.82 -4.74
N VAL A 114 5.54 4.50 -5.99
CA VAL A 114 6.45 3.41 -6.40
C VAL A 114 7.89 3.71 -5.98
N SER A 115 8.31 4.98 -6.05
CA SER A 115 9.61 5.42 -5.55
C SER A 115 9.72 5.43 -4.01
N GLY A 116 8.58 5.25 -3.31
CA GLY A 116 8.53 5.35 -1.85
C GLY A 116 8.59 6.78 -1.31
N GLU A 117 8.60 7.79 -2.20
CA GLU A 117 8.66 9.21 -1.82
C GLU A 117 7.40 9.69 -1.11
N LYS A 118 6.22 9.19 -1.54
CA LYS A 118 4.93 9.56 -0.94
C LYS A 118 4.14 8.34 -0.50
N GLN A 119 3.45 8.53 0.61
CA GLN A 119 2.49 7.56 1.12
C GLN A 119 1.06 8.08 0.97
N PHE A 120 0.18 7.19 0.56
CA PHE A 120 -1.25 7.48 0.36
C PHE A 120 -2.09 6.60 1.26
N SER A 121 -3.21 7.11 1.72
CA SER A 121 -4.17 6.33 2.50
C SER A 121 -5.58 6.49 1.98
N LEU A 122 -6.36 5.41 2.10
CA LEU A 122 -7.75 5.38 1.71
C LEU A 122 -8.65 5.71 2.92
N ALA A 123 -9.37 6.81 2.84
CA ALA A 123 -10.29 7.30 3.84
C ALA A 123 -11.76 7.09 3.38
N ASN A 124 -12.28 5.88 3.58
CA ASN A 124 -13.58 5.44 3.08
C ASN A 124 -14.65 5.28 4.19
N TYR A 125 -14.28 4.85 5.38
CA TYR A 125 -15.23 4.59 6.45
C TYR A 125 -15.62 5.84 7.24
N GLU A 126 -16.87 5.91 7.68
CA GLU A 126 -17.42 6.98 8.51
C GLU A 126 -17.98 6.46 9.83
N PRO A 127 -18.02 7.29 10.89
CA PRO A 127 -18.61 6.89 12.17
C PRO A 127 -20.06 6.42 12.01
N ASN A 128 -20.39 5.30 12.64
CA ASN A 128 -21.75 4.74 12.67
C ASN A 128 -22.37 4.35 11.31
N LYS A 129 -21.57 4.26 10.24
CA LYS A 129 -22.03 3.87 8.89
C LYS A 129 -21.76 2.40 8.55
N GLY A 130 -21.00 1.69 9.39
CA GLY A 130 -20.57 0.30 9.12
C GLY A 130 -19.68 0.23 7.88
N PHE A 131 -19.87 -0.83 7.09
CA PHE A 131 -19.09 -1.09 5.87
C PHE A 131 -19.84 -0.69 4.58
N ASN A 132 -20.97 0.02 4.69
CA ASN A 132 -21.73 0.47 3.52
C ASN A 132 -21.10 1.74 2.95
N LEU A 133 -20.48 1.61 1.79
CA LEU A 133 -19.79 2.71 1.07
C LEU A 133 -20.77 3.67 0.36
N ASP A 134 -22.04 3.28 0.16
CA ASP A 134 -23.04 4.14 -0.48
C ASP A 134 -23.61 5.20 0.49
N ASN A 135 -23.39 5.01 1.79
CA ASN A 135 -23.89 5.92 2.83
C ASN A 135 -22.78 6.87 3.29
N VAL A 136 -22.52 7.89 2.50
CA VAL A 136 -21.46 8.88 2.76
C VAL A 136 -22.07 10.18 3.27
N SER A 137 -21.45 10.78 4.28
CA SER A 137 -21.79 12.11 4.82
C SER A 137 -20.68 13.14 4.60
N CYS A 138 -19.53 12.70 4.10
CA CYS A 138 -18.45 13.59 3.70
C CYS A 138 -18.89 14.36 2.46
N GLU A 139 -18.71 15.66 2.46
CA GLU A 139 -19.15 16.56 1.38
C GLU A 139 -17.93 17.20 0.71
N ILE A 140 -18.00 17.30 -0.61
CA ILE A 140 -17.03 18.06 -1.42
C ILE A 140 -17.72 19.35 -1.87
N GLY A 141 -17.25 20.48 -1.35
CA GLY A 141 -17.77 21.79 -1.70
C GLY A 141 -17.39 22.22 -3.11
N GLU A 142 -18.12 23.19 -3.67
CA GLU A 142 -17.82 23.79 -4.99
C GLU A 142 -16.44 24.47 -5.02
N ASP A 143 -15.90 24.84 -3.87
CA ASP A 143 -14.55 25.41 -3.69
C ASP A 143 -13.46 24.31 -3.61
N GLY A 144 -13.80 23.05 -3.80
CA GLY A 144 -12.91 21.89 -3.73
C GLY A 144 -12.53 21.48 -2.30
N LYS A 145 -13.13 22.08 -1.27
CA LYS A 145 -12.87 21.67 0.11
C LYS A 145 -13.69 20.43 0.48
N VAL A 146 -13.04 19.54 1.21
CA VAL A 146 -13.65 18.33 1.74
C VAL A 146 -13.99 18.56 3.21
N SER A 147 -15.25 18.29 3.58
CA SER A 147 -15.75 18.42 4.96
C SER A 147 -16.40 17.14 5.43
N GLY A 148 -15.96 16.63 6.58
CA GLY A 148 -16.48 15.39 7.14
C GLY A 148 -15.53 14.72 8.12
N VAL A 149 -15.88 13.53 8.57
CA VAL A 149 -15.07 12.71 9.48
C VAL A 149 -14.96 11.31 8.91
N LYS A 150 -13.74 10.87 8.72
CA LYS A 150 -13.41 9.48 8.35
C LYS A 150 -12.80 8.74 9.54
N THR A 151 -13.07 7.45 9.63
CA THR A 151 -12.57 6.59 10.72
C THR A 151 -11.87 5.37 10.16
N THR A 152 -11.06 4.72 11.00
CA THR A 152 -10.37 3.47 10.64
C THR A 152 -9.54 3.63 9.35
N VAL A 153 -8.88 4.77 9.20
CA VAL A 153 -8.01 5.04 8.05
C VAL A 153 -6.64 4.42 8.34
N LEU A 154 -6.33 3.35 7.59
CA LEU A 154 -5.06 2.66 7.74
C LEU A 154 -3.90 3.56 7.36
N ASN A 155 -2.85 3.58 8.17
CA ASN A 155 -1.64 4.40 7.96
C ASN A 155 -1.89 5.92 7.86
N ALA A 156 -2.99 6.42 8.45
CA ALA A 156 -3.34 7.84 8.37
C ALA A 156 -2.25 8.78 8.90
N GLN A 157 -1.50 8.34 9.91
CA GLN A 157 -0.47 9.16 10.56
C GLN A 157 0.76 9.43 9.68
N ASN A 158 1.00 8.59 8.67
CA ASN A 158 2.17 8.70 7.80
C ASN A 158 1.79 9.12 6.36
N ALA A 159 0.51 9.23 6.06
CA ALA A 159 0.06 9.55 4.71
C ALA A 159 0.31 11.02 4.35
N ASP A 160 0.98 11.25 3.23
CA ASP A 160 1.15 12.58 2.62
C ASP A 160 -0.14 13.05 1.93
N SER A 161 -0.95 12.10 1.49
CA SER A 161 -2.21 12.40 0.79
C SER A 161 -3.27 11.33 1.07
N PHE A 162 -4.53 11.76 1.03
CA PHE A 162 -5.68 10.90 1.26
C PHE A 162 -6.56 10.78 0.02
N ILE A 163 -7.04 9.58 -0.25
CA ILE A 163 -8.14 9.33 -1.17
C ILE A 163 -9.40 9.27 -0.31
N VAL A 164 -10.27 10.24 -0.50
CA VAL A 164 -11.47 10.41 0.32
C VAL A 164 -12.71 10.07 -0.50
N PHE A 165 -13.59 9.25 0.06
CA PHE A 165 -14.94 9.04 -0.47
C PHE A 165 -15.87 10.15 0.03
N GLY A 166 -16.55 10.83 -0.93
CA GLY A 166 -17.46 11.92 -0.66
C GLY A 166 -18.61 11.96 -1.65
#